data_2bf21aa0bca45dd887494d219f5ffbd1
#
_entry.id   2bf21aa0bca45dd887494d219f5ffbd1
#
_cell.length_a   1.000
_cell.length_b   1.000
_cell.length_c   1.000
_cell.angle_alpha   90.00
_cell.angle_beta   90.00
_cell.angle_gamma   90.00
#
_symmetry.space_group_name_H-M   'P 1'
#
loop_
_entity.id
_entity.type
_entity.pdbx_description
1 polymer ?
#
loop_
_entity_poly.entity_id
_entity_poly.type
_entity_poly.pdbx_seq_one_letter_code
_entity_poly.pdbx_strand_id
1 'polypeptide(L)'
;MKRIKVQILVLALVPMLAVVGFAGFSVYETKVQLSHHEFMRPLTRIAEDAGNVIHELQKERGMTVGMIRSDYAAENMARLKSQRPVTDAAVKVFDDHLAANDLNEAYTLEELRKVGKADHEVEGFRKRIDGRAMSAPEVVASYTKEIHALIHLIGLAIEASPSPEITSELFPFIALVEAKEAGGLERALGAGMLNEFALNKEVNFGVYKRFMAKYGAEQAFLSEFNAIALPDQKALFAETVKGPAVDTVKKWRPILQELPSSGDAQGITGSDWFATDTM
;
A
#
# COMPACT_ATOMS: atom_id res chain seq x y z
N MET A 1 30.52 47.19 51.26
CA MET A 1 31.20 46.01 50.65
C MET A 1 30.28 44.73 50.57
N LYS A 2 29.52 44.37 51.58
CA LYS A 2 28.62 43.16 51.52
C LYS A 2 27.54 43.22 50.41
N ARG A 3 26.86 44.34 50.16
CA ARG A 3 25.83 44.51 49.11
C ARG A 3 26.37 44.34 47.68
N ILE A 4 27.56 44.85 47.39
CA ILE A 4 28.19 44.75 46.06
C ILE A 4 28.58 43.30 45.76
N LYS A 5 29.09 42.54 46.74
CA LYS A 5 29.41 41.12 46.59
C LYS A 5 28.16 40.28 46.29
N VAL A 6 27.04 40.58 46.92
CA VAL A 6 25.75 39.91 46.67
C VAL A 6 25.22 40.23 45.28
N GLN A 7 25.31 41.50 44.84
CA GLN A 7 24.88 41.91 43.50
C GLN A 7 25.69 41.20 42.40
N ILE A 8 27.03 41.13 42.57
CA ILE A 8 27.89 40.42 41.61
C ILE A 8 27.57 38.92 41.60
N LEU A 9 27.33 38.31 42.77
CA LEU A 9 26.97 36.91 42.87
C LEU A 9 25.64 36.61 42.15
N VAL A 10 24.62 37.44 42.36
CA VAL A 10 23.30 37.27 41.69
C VAL A 10 23.44 37.47 40.18
N LEU A 11 24.24 38.49 39.77
CA LEU A 11 24.45 38.78 38.34
C LEU A 11 25.16 37.64 37.60
N ALA A 12 26.00 36.86 38.29
CA ALA A 12 26.65 35.67 37.73
C ALA A 12 25.82 34.40 37.87
N LEU A 13 25.07 34.23 38.93
CA LEU A 13 24.36 33.02 39.26
C LEU A 13 23.06 32.86 38.42
N VAL A 14 22.37 33.98 38.13
CA VAL A 14 21.15 33.95 37.31
C VAL A 14 21.40 33.48 35.87
N PRO A 15 22.40 34.03 35.12
CA PRO A 15 22.71 33.52 33.80
C PRO A 15 23.22 32.08 33.82
N MET A 16 24.00 31.71 34.83
CA MET A 16 24.53 30.34 34.96
C MET A 16 23.41 29.33 35.21
N LEU A 17 22.42 29.65 36.04
CA LEU A 17 21.21 28.82 36.23
C LEU A 17 20.36 28.74 34.95
N ALA A 18 20.24 29.84 34.20
CA ALA A 18 19.57 29.86 32.94
C ALA A 18 20.26 28.93 31.88
N VAL A 19 21.61 28.98 31.80
CA VAL A 19 22.38 28.10 30.91
C VAL A 19 22.23 26.62 31.32
N VAL A 20 22.34 26.33 32.62
CA VAL A 20 22.13 24.94 33.12
C VAL A 20 20.71 24.45 32.87
N GLY A 21 19.71 25.32 33.10
CA GLY A 21 18.32 25.01 32.81
C GLY A 21 18.08 24.75 31.31
N PHE A 22 18.62 25.59 30.45
CA PHE A 22 18.53 25.43 28.99
C PHE A 22 19.27 24.16 28.50
N ALA A 23 20.47 23.91 29.01
CA ALA A 23 21.22 22.70 28.66
C ALA A 23 20.47 21.42 29.14
N GLY A 24 19.90 21.44 30.33
CA GLY A 24 19.09 20.34 30.85
C GLY A 24 17.86 20.11 30.00
N PHE A 25 17.16 21.17 29.61
CA PHE A 25 16.00 21.11 28.71
C PHE A 25 16.41 20.56 27.33
N SER A 26 17.51 21.04 26.75
CA SER A 26 18.01 20.60 25.45
C SER A 26 18.38 19.10 25.45
N VAL A 27 19.02 18.64 26.53
CA VAL A 27 19.35 17.21 26.72
C VAL A 27 18.09 16.38 26.87
N TYR A 28 17.07 16.86 27.62
CA TYR A 28 15.79 16.19 27.75
C TYR A 28 15.08 16.09 26.39
N GLU A 29 14.99 17.19 25.64
CA GLU A 29 14.37 17.23 24.31
C GLU A 29 15.08 16.28 23.34
N THR A 30 16.42 16.28 23.33
CA THR A 30 17.21 15.35 22.51
C THR A 30 16.97 13.89 22.89
N LYS A 31 16.84 13.56 24.18
CA LYS A 31 16.51 12.19 24.61
C LYS A 31 15.12 11.77 24.19
N VAL A 32 14.14 12.66 24.28
CA VAL A 32 12.77 12.38 23.82
C VAL A 32 12.77 12.15 22.31
N GLN A 33 13.44 12.98 21.52
CA GLN A 33 13.57 12.78 20.08
C GLN A 33 14.29 11.47 19.74
N LEU A 34 15.36 11.13 20.44
CA LEU A 34 16.10 9.89 20.20
C LEU A 34 15.24 8.65 20.49
N SER A 35 14.49 8.66 21.59
CA SER A 35 13.56 7.55 21.91
C SER A 35 12.43 7.44 20.89
N HIS A 36 11.93 8.55 20.33
CA HIS A 36 10.98 8.55 19.23
C HIS A 36 11.58 7.90 17.97
N HIS A 37 12.81 8.27 17.60
CA HIS A 37 13.49 7.69 16.43
C HIS A 37 13.76 6.18 16.60
N GLU A 38 14.11 5.71 17.78
CA GLU A 38 14.33 4.28 18.05
C GLU A 38 13.02 3.47 17.94
N PHE A 39 11.92 4.02 18.43
CA PHE A 39 10.59 3.39 18.34
C PHE A 39 10.06 3.34 16.89
N MET A 40 10.44 4.32 16.05
CA MET A 40 9.86 4.52 14.73
C MET A 40 10.47 3.66 13.63
N ARG A 41 11.76 3.37 13.70
CA ARG A 41 12.43 2.51 12.70
C ARG A 41 11.74 1.17 12.49
N PRO A 42 11.33 0.44 13.54
CA PRO A 42 10.58 -0.80 13.39
C PRO A 42 9.24 -0.62 12.66
N LEU A 43 8.48 0.42 12.98
CA LEU A 43 7.15 0.64 12.39
C LEU A 43 7.24 0.99 10.90
N THR A 44 8.16 1.88 10.52
CA THR A 44 8.41 2.22 9.11
C THR A 44 8.83 0.98 8.33
N ARG A 45 9.70 0.16 8.90
CA ARG A 45 10.14 -1.09 8.27
C ARG A 45 9.00 -2.09 8.09
N ILE A 46 8.15 -2.27 9.09
CA ILE A 46 6.94 -3.10 8.99
C ILE A 46 6.02 -2.59 7.88
N ALA A 47 5.83 -1.28 7.76
CA ALA A 47 5.01 -0.69 6.70
C ALA A 47 5.61 -0.92 5.30
N GLU A 48 6.94 -0.78 5.15
CA GLU A 48 7.66 -1.08 3.90
C GLU A 48 7.53 -2.55 3.52
N ASP A 49 7.79 -3.45 4.47
CA ASP A 49 7.72 -4.90 4.23
C ASP A 49 6.28 -5.33 3.90
N ALA A 50 5.28 -4.83 4.62
CA ALA A 50 3.88 -5.06 4.29
C ALA A 50 3.52 -4.55 2.88
N GLY A 51 4.03 -3.37 2.50
CA GLY A 51 3.89 -2.82 1.15
C GLY A 51 4.49 -3.74 0.08
N ASN A 52 5.64 -4.34 0.35
CA ASN A 52 6.27 -5.33 -0.54
C ASN A 52 5.44 -6.62 -0.65
N VAL A 53 4.92 -7.15 0.46
CA VAL A 53 4.02 -8.33 0.45
C VAL A 53 2.76 -8.01 -0.35
N ILE A 54 2.13 -6.85 -0.12
CA ILE A 54 0.96 -6.39 -0.88
C ILE A 54 1.26 -6.40 -2.39
N HIS A 55 2.41 -5.84 -2.79
CA HIS A 55 2.81 -5.81 -4.20
C HIS A 55 2.94 -7.20 -4.81
N GLU A 56 3.60 -8.13 -4.13
CA GLU A 56 3.79 -9.48 -4.64
C GLU A 56 2.47 -10.29 -4.65
N LEU A 57 1.58 -10.08 -3.66
CA LEU A 57 0.23 -10.66 -3.68
C LEU A 57 -0.63 -10.11 -4.83
N GLN A 58 -0.51 -8.82 -5.15
CA GLN A 58 -1.21 -8.21 -6.30
C GLN A 58 -0.76 -8.83 -7.63
N LYS A 59 0.56 -9.06 -7.80
CA LYS A 59 1.13 -9.73 -8.98
C LYS A 59 0.66 -11.18 -9.06
N GLU A 60 0.75 -11.90 -7.96
CA GLU A 60 0.33 -13.31 -7.88
C GLU A 60 -1.18 -13.45 -8.18
N ARG A 61 -2.02 -12.58 -7.62
CA ARG A 61 -3.45 -12.49 -7.95
C ARG A 61 -3.68 -12.31 -9.44
N GLY A 62 -2.99 -11.35 -10.05
CA GLY A 62 -3.11 -11.08 -11.48
C GLY A 62 -2.72 -12.27 -12.35
N MET A 63 -1.58 -12.93 -12.04
CA MET A 63 -1.11 -14.11 -12.75
C MET A 63 -2.04 -15.32 -12.54
N THR A 64 -2.58 -15.51 -11.34
CA THR A 64 -3.54 -16.58 -11.04
C THR A 64 -4.83 -16.40 -11.85
N VAL A 65 -5.37 -15.18 -11.90
CA VAL A 65 -6.56 -14.89 -12.72
C VAL A 65 -6.26 -15.11 -14.21
N GLY A 66 -5.09 -14.68 -14.69
CA GLY A 66 -4.64 -14.92 -16.06
C GLY A 66 -4.53 -16.41 -16.39
N MET A 67 -4.00 -17.21 -15.47
CA MET A 67 -3.90 -18.67 -15.61
C MET A 67 -5.31 -19.32 -15.72
N ILE A 68 -6.23 -18.98 -14.84
CA ILE A 68 -7.60 -19.52 -14.88
C ILE A 68 -8.30 -19.14 -16.17
N ARG A 69 -8.21 -17.87 -16.60
CA ARG A 69 -8.86 -17.37 -17.82
C ARG A 69 -8.29 -17.97 -19.10
N SER A 70 -7.04 -18.42 -19.09
CA SER A 70 -6.41 -19.12 -20.21
C SER A 70 -6.60 -20.63 -20.18
N ASP A 71 -7.54 -21.10 -19.37
CA ASP A 71 -7.76 -22.54 -19.11
C ASP A 71 -6.45 -23.27 -18.75
N TYR A 72 -5.71 -22.68 -17.81
CA TYR A 72 -4.44 -23.24 -17.30
C TYR A 72 -3.37 -23.44 -18.38
N ALA A 73 -3.25 -22.50 -19.32
CA ALA A 73 -2.20 -22.54 -20.32
C ALA A 73 -0.81 -22.67 -19.66
N ALA A 74 0.05 -23.53 -20.23
CA ALA A 74 1.33 -23.91 -19.65
C ALA A 74 2.25 -22.70 -19.33
N GLU A 75 2.25 -21.69 -20.21
CA GLU A 75 2.99 -20.45 -19.99
C GLU A 75 2.54 -19.69 -18.74
N ASN A 76 1.22 -19.51 -18.56
CA ASN A 76 0.65 -18.82 -17.41
C ASN A 76 0.87 -19.60 -16.11
N MET A 77 0.80 -20.93 -16.17
CA MET A 77 1.18 -21.80 -15.05
C MET A 77 2.66 -21.64 -14.66
N ALA A 78 3.56 -21.58 -15.65
CA ALA A 78 4.99 -21.37 -15.41
C ALA A 78 5.26 -20.01 -14.78
N ARG A 79 4.61 -18.96 -15.26
CA ARG A 79 4.71 -17.58 -14.71
C ARG A 79 4.24 -17.54 -13.25
N LEU A 80 3.09 -18.12 -12.94
CA LEU A 80 2.60 -18.19 -11.56
C LEU A 80 3.53 -19.00 -10.66
N LYS A 81 4.05 -20.13 -11.15
CA LYS A 81 5.02 -20.94 -10.42
C LYS A 81 6.31 -20.18 -10.07
N SER A 82 6.75 -19.27 -10.96
CA SER A 82 7.90 -18.41 -10.71
C SER A 82 7.60 -17.28 -9.73
N GLN A 83 6.35 -16.78 -9.70
CA GLN A 83 5.94 -15.68 -8.82
C GLN A 83 5.80 -16.11 -7.36
N ARG A 84 5.22 -17.28 -7.09
CA ARG A 84 4.94 -17.74 -5.72
C ARG A 84 6.17 -17.72 -4.79
N PRO A 85 7.35 -18.23 -5.19
CA PRO A 85 8.54 -18.11 -4.34
C PRO A 85 8.97 -16.66 -4.04
N VAL A 86 8.66 -15.72 -4.94
CA VAL A 86 8.94 -14.29 -4.72
C VAL A 86 8.00 -13.73 -3.67
N THR A 87 6.71 -14.06 -3.76
CA THR A 87 5.72 -13.73 -2.74
C THR A 87 6.11 -14.32 -1.38
N ASP A 88 6.48 -15.62 -1.35
CA ASP A 88 6.86 -16.30 -0.11
C ASP A 88 8.12 -15.68 0.53
N ALA A 89 9.07 -15.23 -0.28
CA ALA A 89 10.26 -14.54 0.22
C ALA A 89 9.91 -13.18 0.83
N ALA A 90 8.99 -12.43 0.22
CA ALA A 90 8.52 -11.16 0.77
C ALA A 90 7.79 -11.36 2.09
N VAL A 91 6.90 -12.35 2.17
CA VAL A 91 6.19 -12.75 3.40
C VAL A 91 7.19 -13.11 4.49
N LYS A 92 8.19 -13.95 4.17
CA LYS A 92 9.21 -14.35 5.15
C LYS A 92 9.99 -13.16 5.71
N VAL A 93 10.37 -12.20 4.89
CA VAL A 93 11.07 -10.98 5.35
C VAL A 93 10.17 -10.17 6.30
N PHE A 94 8.91 -10.01 5.95
CA PHE A 94 7.91 -9.34 6.79
C PHE A 94 7.75 -10.04 8.14
N ASP A 95 7.59 -11.37 8.16
CA ASP A 95 7.44 -12.18 9.37
C ASP A 95 8.69 -12.14 10.25
N ASP A 96 9.88 -12.26 9.65
CA ASP A 96 11.15 -12.18 10.37
C ASP A 96 11.31 -10.81 11.07
N HIS A 97 10.94 -9.71 10.39
CA HIS A 97 11.00 -8.38 10.99
C HIS A 97 9.91 -8.16 12.04
N LEU A 98 8.70 -8.68 11.82
CA LEU A 98 7.63 -8.62 12.81
C LEU A 98 7.99 -9.40 14.09
N ALA A 99 8.70 -10.54 13.95
CA ALA A 99 9.15 -11.37 15.06
C ALA A 99 10.37 -10.77 15.80
N ALA A 100 11.30 -10.15 15.07
CA ALA A 100 12.54 -9.60 15.61
C ALA A 100 12.33 -8.31 16.41
N ASN A 101 11.25 -7.58 16.14
CA ASN A 101 10.94 -6.36 16.85
C ASN A 101 10.19 -6.69 18.15
N ASP A 102 10.88 -6.47 19.28
CA ASP A 102 10.30 -6.62 20.62
C ASP A 102 9.40 -5.41 20.92
N LEU A 103 8.35 -5.31 20.14
CA LEU A 103 7.32 -4.28 20.22
C LEU A 103 6.45 -4.46 21.50
N ASN A 104 7.00 -4.99 22.58
CA ASN A 104 6.27 -5.44 23.78
C ASN A 104 5.54 -4.35 24.58
N GLU A 105 5.68 -3.06 24.23
CA GLU A 105 5.12 -1.98 25.04
C GLU A 105 3.89 -1.27 24.45
N ALA A 106 3.43 -1.61 23.23
CA ALA A 106 2.25 -0.97 22.65
C ALA A 106 1.09 -1.97 22.48
N TYR A 107 -0.08 -1.59 22.92
CA TYR A 107 -1.39 -2.28 22.79
C TYR A 107 -1.68 -2.77 21.36
N THR A 108 -1.11 -2.11 20.40
CA THR A 108 -1.23 -2.35 18.96
C THR A 108 -0.61 -3.66 18.49
N LEU A 109 0.28 -4.23 19.24
CA LEU A 109 1.07 -5.40 18.82
C LEU A 109 0.32 -6.72 18.86
N GLU A 110 -0.60 -6.88 19.75
CA GLU A 110 -1.42 -8.10 19.73
C GLU A 110 -2.30 -8.12 18.48
N GLU A 111 -2.79 -6.95 18.05
CA GLU A 111 -3.53 -6.81 16.79
C GLU A 111 -2.63 -6.97 15.58
N LEU A 112 -1.43 -6.36 15.57
CA LEU A 112 -0.42 -6.57 14.53
C LEU A 112 -0.02 -8.04 14.41
N ARG A 113 0.18 -8.73 15.54
CA ARG A 113 0.46 -10.18 15.55
C ARG A 113 -0.72 -11.04 15.11
N LYS A 114 -1.97 -10.61 15.39
CA LYS A 114 -3.17 -11.31 14.90
C LYS A 114 -3.31 -11.20 13.40
N VAL A 115 -3.01 -10.04 12.81
CA VAL A 115 -3.05 -9.83 11.36
C VAL A 115 -1.86 -10.52 10.68
N GLY A 116 -0.64 -10.45 11.23
CA GLY A 116 0.52 -11.18 10.72
C GLY A 116 0.36 -12.70 10.78
N LYS A 117 -0.47 -13.23 11.69
CA LYS A 117 -0.82 -14.67 11.72
C LYS A 117 -1.93 -15.05 10.73
N ALA A 118 -2.64 -14.07 10.14
CA ALA A 118 -3.66 -14.32 9.12
C ALA A 118 -3.07 -14.83 7.78
N ASP A 119 -1.75 -14.82 7.64
CA ASP A 119 -1.00 -15.28 6.46
C ASP A 119 -1.22 -16.76 6.07
N HIS A 120 -1.87 -17.53 6.91
CA HIS A 120 -2.07 -18.96 6.64
C HIS A 120 -3.19 -19.26 5.64
N GLU A 121 -4.03 -18.28 5.28
CA GLU A 121 -5.06 -18.48 4.27
C GLU A 121 -4.48 -18.54 2.85
N VAL A 122 -3.33 -17.89 2.58
CA VAL A 122 -2.70 -17.87 1.25
C VAL A 122 -2.34 -19.28 0.78
N GLU A 123 -1.71 -20.09 1.62
CA GLU A 123 -1.39 -21.48 1.28
C GLU A 123 -2.68 -22.31 1.08
N GLY A 124 -3.70 -22.05 1.88
CA GLY A 124 -4.99 -22.73 1.80
C GLY A 124 -5.70 -22.49 0.46
N PHE A 125 -5.79 -21.24 0.01
CA PHE A 125 -6.43 -20.98 -1.28
C PHE A 125 -5.54 -21.32 -2.47
N ARG A 126 -4.20 -21.28 -2.36
CA ARG A 126 -3.28 -21.78 -3.39
C ARG A 126 -3.53 -23.27 -3.67
N LYS A 127 -3.70 -24.09 -2.64
CA LYS A 127 -4.06 -25.52 -2.79
C LYS A 127 -5.37 -25.72 -3.53
N ARG A 128 -6.38 -24.89 -3.23
CA ARG A 128 -7.66 -24.90 -3.95
C ARG A 128 -7.53 -24.45 -5.41
N ILE A 129 -6.70 -23.45 -5.69
CA ILE A 129 -6.38 -22.97 -7.04
C ILE A 129 -5.73 -24.10 -7.85
N ASP A 130 -4.71 -24.74 -7.28
CA ASP A 130 -3.98 -25.84 -7.94
C ASP A 130 -4.87 -27.06 -8.20
N GLY A 131 -5.82 -27.29 -7.29
CA GLY A 131 -6.90 -28.29 -7.46
C GLY A 131 -8.02 -27.88 -8.41
N ARG A 132 -7.93 -26.72 -9.07
CA ARG A 132 -8.97 -26.13 -9.94
C ARG A 132 -10.32 -25.93 -9.24
N ALA A 133 -10.31 -25.75 -7.93
CA ALA A 133 -11.51 -25.62 -7.10
C ALA A 133 -11.87 -24.17 -6.78
N MET A 134 -11.33 -23.20 -7.53
CA MET A 134 -11.66 -21.78 -7.38
C MET A 134 -11.89 -21.12 -8.74
N SER A 135 -12.92 -20.32 -8.82
CA SER A 135 -13.16 -19.42 -9.95
C SER A 135 -12.31 -18.14 -9.86
N ALA A 136 -12.13 -17.46 -11.00
CA ALA A 136 -11.39 -16.19 -11.02
C ALA A 136 -11.96 -15.11 -10.06
N PRO A 137 -13.28 -14.93 -9.89
CA PRO A 137 -13.83 -14.02 -8.88
C PRO A 137 -13.49 -14.42 -7.44
N GLU A 138 -13.52 -15.72 -7.10
CA GLU A 138 -13.15 -16.21 -5.76
C GLU A 138 -11.67 -15.98 -5.48
N VAL A 139 -10.80 -16.17 -6.47
CA VAL A 139 -9.37 -15.85 -6.38
C VAL A 139 -9.18 -14.36 -6.10
N VAL A 140 -9.82 -13.48 -6.88
CA VAL A 140 -9.74 -12.04 -6.65
C VAL A 140 -10.18 -11.70 -5.23
N ALA A 141 -11.30 -12.25 -4.76
CA ALA A 141 -11.81 -11.97 -3.41
C ALA A 141 -10.84 -12.44 -2.33
N SER A 142 -10.25 -13.63 -2.46
CA SER A 142 -9.32 -14.19 -1.46
C SER A 142 -8.04 -13.35 -1.35
N TYR A 143 -7.36 -13.06 -2.46
CA TYR A 143 -6.17 -12.20 -2.43
C TYR A 143 -6.48 -10.79 -1.96
N THR A 144 -7.60 -10.20 -2.38
CA THR A 144 -8.00 -8.85 -1.96
C THR A 144 -8.24 -8.78 -0.45
N LYS A 145 -8.81 -9.83 0.15
CA LYS A 145 -8.98 -9.92 1.61
C LYS A 145 -7.63 -9.84 2.34
N GLU A 146 -6.63 -10.61 1.89
CA GLU A 146 -5.27 -10.59 2.48
C GLU A 146 -4.58 -9.23 2.27
N ILE A 147 -4.69 -8.66 1.07
CA ILE A 147 -4.15 -7.34 0.77
C ILE A 147 -4.74 -6.27 1.69
N HIS A 148 -6.08 -6.25 1.87
CA HIS A 148 -6.72 -5.29 2.77
C HIS A 148 -6.34 -5.51 4.24
N ALA A 149 -6.10 -6.76 4.67
CA ALA A 149 -5.62 -7.04 6.02
C ALA A 149 -4.23 -6.42 6.26
N LEU A 150 -3.33 -6.51 5.26
CA LEU A 150 -2.01 -5.88 5.33
C LEU A 150 -2.08 -4.35 5.27
N ILE A 151 -2.96 -3.77 4.44
CA ILE A 151 -3.18 -2.31 4.41
C ILE A 151 -3.70 -1.83 5.77
N HIS A 152 -4.64 -2.55 6.38
CA HIS A 152 -5.14 -2.25 7.71
C HIS A 152 -4.03 -2.31 8.77
N LEU A 153 -3.14 -3.31 8.68
CA LEU A 153 -1.97 -3.43 9.55
C LEU A 153 -1.04 -2.20 9.45
N ILE A 154 -0.78 -1.70 8.24
CA ILE A 154 -0.02 -0.46 8.05
C ILE A 154 -0.73 0.71 8.75
N GLY A 155 -2.06 0.80 8.64
CA GLY A 155 -2.88 1.79 9.34
C GLY A 155 -2.71 1.73 10.86
N LEU A 156 -2.79 0.53 11.44
CA LEU A 156 -2.57 0.31 12.87
C LEU A 156 -1.14 0.71 13.32
N ALA A 157 -0.13 0.40 12.50
CA ALA A 157 1.25 0.80 12.79
C ALA A 157 1.39 2.33 12.82
N ILE A 158 0.67 3.06 11.96
CA ILE A 158 0.66 4.53 11.95
C ILE A 158 -0.08 5.09 13.17
N GLU A 159 -1.24 4.53 13.51
CA GLU A 159 -2.03 4.94 14.69
C GLU A 159 -1.25 4.75 16.00
N ALA A 160 -0.39 3.73 16.07
CA ALA A 160 0.48 3.49 17.22
C ALA A 160 1.64 4.48 17.32
N SER A 161 1.90 5.27 16.29
CA SER A 161 3.01 6.22 16.28
C SER A 161 2.76 7.38 17.25
N PRO A 162 3.67 7.64 18.19
CA PRO A 162 3.58 8.81 19.07
C PRO A 162 4.05 10.10 18.39
N SER A 163 4.61 10.02 17.16
CA SER A 163 5.19 11.15 16.44
C SER A 163 4.25 11.64 15.34
N PRO A 164 3.74 12.90 15.43
CA PRO A 164 2.96 13.52 14.35
C PRO A 164 3.71 13.60 13.03
N GLU A 165 5.05 13.77 13.08
CA GLU A 165 5.91 13.87 11.89
C GLU A 165 5.82 12.58 11.08
N ILE A 166 5.89 11.43 11.73
CA ILE A 166 5.88 10.13 11.08
C ILE A 166 4.49 9.75 10.62
N THR A 167 3.49 10.06 11.41
CA THR A 167 2.10 9.94 10.98
C THR A 167 1.91 10.71 9.66
N SER A 168 2.45 11.93 9.55
CA SER A 168 2.37 12.75 8.33
C SER A 168 3.18 12.19 7.15
N GLU A 169 4.23 11.41 7.40
CA GLU A 169 5.01 10.74 6.34
C GLU A 169 4.36 9.45 5.85
N LEU A 170 3.73 8.68 6.73
CA LEU A 170 3.18 7.37 6.40
C LEU A 170 1.72 7.39 5.91
N PHE A 171 0.91 8.37 6.31
CA PHE A 171 -0.48 8.48 5.81
C PHE A 171 -0.56 8.59 4.28
N PRO A 172 0.28 9.41 3.60
CA PRO A 172 0.28 9.43 2.15
C PRO A 172 0.63 8.08 1.51
N PHE A 173 1.46 7.27 2.17
CA PHE A 173 1.79 5.93 1.70
C PHE A 173 0.57 5.01 1.66
N ILE A 174 -0.29 5.01 2.70
CA ILE A 174 -1.55 4.24 2.68
C ILE A 174 -2.42 4.68 1.51
N ALA A 175 -2.60 5.98 1.31
CA ALA A 175 -3.41 6.50 0.21
C ALA A 175 -2.89 6.00 -1.16
N LEU A 176 -1.57 5.94 -1.35
CA LEU A 176 -0.98 5.38 -2.58
C LEU A 176 -1.19 3.86 -2.71
N VAL A 177 -1.07 3.11 -1.62
CA VAL A 177 -1.28 1.65 -1.63
C VAL A 177 -2.74 1.32 -1.95
N GLU A 178 -3.69 2.06 -1.38
CA GLU A 178 -5.12 1.94 -1.66
C GLU A 178 -5.45 2.36 -3.11
N ALA A 179 -4.86 3.46 -3.61
CA ALA A 179 -5.02 3.88 -4.99
C ALA A 179 -4.53 2.80 -5.96
N LYS A 180 -3.36 2.21 -5.68
CA LYS A 180 -2.79 1.12 -6.47
C LYS A 180 -3.67 -0.13 -6.44
N GLU A 181 -4.23 -0.51 -5.29
CA GLU A 181 -5.15 -1.63 -5.18
C GLU A 181 -6.43 -1.38 -5.99
N ALA A 182 -7.00 -0.18 -5.88
CA ALA A 182 -8.19 0.21 -6.66
C ALA A 182 -7.91 0.18 -8.17
N GLY A 183 -6.79 0.75 -8.63
CA GLY A 183 -6.36 0.73 -10.03
C GLY A 183 -6.10 -0.69 -10.55
N GLY A 184 -5.49 -1.56 -9.76
CA GLY A 184 -5.28 -2.96 -10.10
C GLY A 184 -6.61 -3.73 -10.29
N LEU A 185 -7.59 -3.48 -9.45
CA LEU A 185 -8.93 -4.06 -9.56
C LEU A 185 -9.72 -3.44 -10.73
N GLU A 186 -9.61 -2.14 -10.98
CA GLU A 186 -10.15 -1.48 -12.16
C GLU A 186 -9.63 -2.13 -13.44
N ARG A 187 -8.31 -2.32 -13.52
CA ARG A 187 -7.65 -2.98 -14.66
C ARG A 187 -8.19 -4.39 -14.91
N ALA A 188 -8.35 -5.20 -13.88
CA ALA A 188 -8.90 -6.54 -13.99
C ALA A 188 -10.37 -6.54 -14.45
N LEU A 189 -11.18 -5.61 -13.94
CA LEU A 189 -12.58 -5.46 -14.30
C LEU A 189 -12.75 -4.93 -15.74
N GLY A 190 -11.95 -3.94 -16.14
CA GLY A 190 -11.94 -3.39 -17.49
C GLY A 190 -11.57 -4.44 -18.53
N ALA A 191 -10.54 -5.25 -18.26
CA ALA A 191 -10.18 -6.38 -19.14
C ALA A 191 -11.31 -7.42 -19.26
N GLY A 192 -11.96 -7.74 -18.15
CA GLY A 192 -13.12 -8.64 -18.14
C GLY A 192 -14.28 -8.08 -18.96
N MET A 193 -14.60 -6.80 -18.76
CA MET A 193 -15.66 -6.10 -19.49
C MET A 193 -15.42 -6.07 -20.99
N LEU A 194 -14.20 -5.77 -21.43
CA LEU A 194 -13.81 -5.76 -22.85
C LEU A 194 -13.90 -7.18 -23.48
N ASN A 195 -13.47 -8.21 -22.75
CA ASN A 195 -13.56 -9.58 -23.23
C ASN A 195 -15.03 -10.04 -23.38
N GLU A 196 -15.91 -9.74 -22.42
CA GLU A 196 -17.36 -10.01 -22.54
C GLU A 196 -17.97 -9.23 -23.70
N PHE A 197 -17.64 -7.94 -23.84
CA PHE A 197 -18.12 -7.10 -24.92
C PHE A 197 -17.68 -7.62 -26.31
N ALA A 198 -16.45 -8.11 -26.43
CA ALA A 198 -15.97 -8.70 -27.68
C ALA A 198 -16.80 -9.90 -28.14
N LEU A 199 -17.27 -10.72 -27.20
CA LEU A 199 -18.08 -11.91 -27.45
C LEU A 199 -19.56 -11.57 -27.70
N ASN A 200 -20.15 -10.76 -26.84
CA ASN A 200 -21.60 -10.59 -26.75
C ASN A 200 -22.10 -9.29 -27.42
N LYS A 201 -21.19 -8.34 -27.70
CA LYS A 201 -21.49 -6.97 -28.16
C LYS A 201 -22.36 -6.17 -27.17
N GLU A 202 -22.41 -6.62 -25.93
CA GLU A 202 -23.14 -5.99 -24.84
C GLU A 202 -22.24 -5.85 -23.62
N VAL A 203 -22.42 -4.77 -22.88
CA VAL A 203 -21.70 -4.52 -21.63
C VAL A 203 -22.48 -5.06 -20.46
N ASN A 204 -21.88 -5.96 -19.69
CA ASN A 204 -22.44 -6.39 -18.42
C ASN A 204 -22.43 -5.21 -17.43
N PHE A 205 -23.61 -4.66 -17.16
CA PHE A 205 -23.76 -3.47 -16.33
C PHE A 205 -23.31 -3.69 -14.87
N GLY A 206 -23.35 -4.91 -14.36
CA GLY A 206 -22.82 -5.26 -13.04
C GLY A 206 -21.29 -5.18 -12.99
N VAL A 207 -20.61 -5.59 -14.06
CA VAL A 207 -19.15 -5.47 -14.21
C VAL A 207 -18.78 -4.00 -14.39
N TYR A 208 -19.48 -3.28 -15.24
CA TYR A 208 -19.27 -1.85 -15.48
C TYR A 208 -19.41 -1.01 -14.20
N LYS A 209 -20.45 -1.21 -13.40
CA LYS A 209 -20.61 -0.51 -12.11
C LYS A 209 -19.42 -0.74 -11.17
N ARG A 210 -18.91 -1.97 -11.11
CA ARG A 210 -17.72 -2.29 -10.30
C ARG A 210 -16.46 -1.63 -10.85
N PHE A 211 -16.29 -1.61 -12.17
CA PHE A 211 -15.20 -0.90 -12.84
C PHE A 211 -15.22 0.59 -12.48
N MET A 212 -16.38 1.25 -12.62
CA MET A 212 -16.55 2.67 -12.27
C MET A 212 -16.33 2.95 -10.77
N ALA A 213 -16.75 2.04 -9.90
CA ALA A 213 -16.52 2.16 -8.46
C ALA A 213 -15.03 2.09 -8.12
N LYS A 214 -14.25 1.22 -8.79
CA LYS A 214 -12.80 1.11 -8.58
C LYS A 214 -12.04 2.30 -9.16
N TYR A 215 -12.43 2.79 -10.32
CA TYR A 215 -11.93 4.07 -10.85
C TYR A 215 -12.19 5.22 -9.86
N GLY A 216 -13.41 5.36 -9.36
CA GLY A 216 -13.74 6.40 -8.40
C GLY A 216 -12.94 6.30 -7.10
N ALA A 217 -12.70 5.08 -6.61
CA ALA A 217 -11.87 4.84 -5.43
C ALA A 217 -10.40 5.23 -5.68
N GLU A 218 -9.81 4.83 -6.82
CA GLU A 218 -8.47 5.25 -7.21
C GLU A 218 -8.33 6.78 -7.21
N GLN A 219 -9.28 7.48 -7.85
CA GLN A 219 -9.25 8.95 -7.92
C GLN A 219 -9.41 9.59 -6.53
N ALA A 220 -10.24 9.03 -5.65
CA ALA A 220 -10.40 9.53 -4.29
C ALA A 220 -9.10 9.39 -3.48
N PHE A 221 -8.46 8.23 -3.52
CA PHE A 221 -7.19 8.00 -2.81
C PHE A 221 -6.04 8.83 -3.39
N LEU A 222 -5.96 9.01 -4.72
CA LEU A 222 -4.99 9.92 -5.33
C LEU A 222 -5.23 11.38 -4.94
N SER A 223 -6.49 11.80 -4.81
CA SER A 223 -6.84 13.13 -4.32
C SER A 223 -6.43 13.31 -2.86
N GLU A 224 -6.65 12.30 -2.02
CA GLU A 224 -6.21 12.28 -0.63
C GLU A 224 -4.69 12.37 -0.55
N PHE A 225 -3.95 11.52 -1.29
CA PHE A 225 -2.50 11.62 -1.39
C PHE A 225 -2.05 13.03 -1.76
N ASN A 226 -2.64 13.64 -2.80
CA ASN A 226 -2.28 14.98 -3.23
C ASN A 226 -2.59 16.06 -2.17
N ALA A 227 -3.58 15.82 -1.32
CA ALA A 227 -3.93 16.77 -0.24
C ALA A 227 -2.92 16.71 0.91
N ILE A 228 -2.47 15.51 1.31
CA ILE A 228 -1.71 15.31 2.55
C ILE A 228 -0.21 15.05 2.34
N ALA A 229 0.22 14.60 1.14
CA ALA A 229 1.61 14.24 0.88
C ALA A 229 2.56 15.44 0.95
N LEU A 230 3.76 15.19 1.43
CA LEU A 230 4.84 16.15 1.48
C LEU A 230 5.35 16.52 0.08
N PRO A 231 5.99 17.68 -0.11
CA PRO A 231 6.44 18.13 -1.43
C PRO A 231 7.39 17.15 -2.13
N ASP A 232 8.29 16.52 -1.40
CA ASP A 232 9.23 15.50 -1.90
C ASP A 232 8.53 14.20 -2.31
N GLN A 233 7.52 13.77 -1.55
CA GLN A 233 6.69 12.62 -1.90
C GLN A 233 5.89 12.87 -3.19
N LYS A 234 5.32 14.07 -3.36
CA LYS A 234 4.64 14.47 -4.60
C LYS A 234 5.59 14.50 -5.79
N ALA A 235 6.81 15.01 -5.58
CA ALA A 235 7.84 15.04 -6.61
C ALA A 235 8.24 13.61 -7.04
N LEU A 236 8.48 12.73 -6.08
CA LEU A 236 8.80 11.33 -6.33
C LEU A 236 7.66 10.62 -7.07
N PHE A 237 6.42 10.81 -6.65
CA PHE A 237 5.24 10.26 -7.33
C PHE A 237 5.16 10.72 -8.78
N ALA A 238 5.30 12.03 -9.03
CA ALA A 238 5.25 12.60 -10.38
C ALA A 238 6.43 12.14 -11.26
N GLU A 239 7.57 11.83 -10.67
CA GLU A 239 8.71 11.28 -11.38
C GLU A 239 8.53 9.80 -11.71
N THR A 240 7.90 9.04 -10.83
CA THR A 240 7.71 7.59 -10.95
C THR A 240 6.49 7.25 -11.82
N VAL A 241 5.35 7.92 -11.60
CA VAL A 241 4.07 7.63 -12.27
C VAL A 241 3.95 8.47 -13.55
N LYS A 242 4.73 8.12 -14.55
CA LYS A 242 4.78 8.76 -15.88
C LYS A 242 5.20 7.75 -16.96
N GLY A 243 4.98 8.13 -18.20
CA GLY A 243 5.44 7.38 -19.35
C GLY A 243 4.32 6.77 -20.17
N PRO A 244 4.68 5.99 -21.22
CA PRO A 244 3.72 5.54 -22.26
C PRO A 244 2.55 4.72 -21.71
N ALA A 245 2.76 3.94 -20.65
CA ALA A 245 1.70 3.14 -20.04
C ALA A 245 0.65 4.05 -19.36
N VAL A 246 1.11 5.05 -18.60
CA VAL A 246 0.24 6.05 -17.96
C VAL A 246 -0.56 6.84 -19.00
N ASP A 247 0.10 7.27 -20.09
CA ASP A 247 -0.54 8.00 -21.18
C ASP A 247 -1.57 7.13 -21.92
N THR A 248 -1.28 5.84 -22.08
CA THR A 248 -2.22 4.88 -22.66
C THR A 248 -3.46 4.71 -21.80
N VAL A 249 -3.30 4.56 -20.49
CA VAL A 249 -4.44 4.47 -19.57
C VAL A 249 -5.28 5.75 -19.60
N LYS A 250 -4.65 6.92 -19.55
CA LYS A 250 -5.36 8.20 -19.65
C LYS A 250 -6.18 8.32 -20.94
N LYS A 251 -5.67 7.80 -22.05
CA LYS A 251 -6.36 7.80 -23.35
C LYS A 251 -7.49 6.78 -23.41
N TRP A 252 -7.31 5.58 -22.89
CA TRP A 252 -8.25 4.47 -23.05
C TRP A 252 -9.35 4.43 -22.00
N ARG A 253 -9.07 4.91 -20.80
CA ARG A 253 -10.03 4.92 -19.69
C ARG A 253 -11.36 5.60 -20.03
N PRO A 254 -11.40 6.80 -20.67
CA PRO A 254 -12.66 7.41 -21.12
C PRO A 254 -13.43 6.52 -22.11
N ILE A 255 -12.74 5.82 -23.01
CA ILE A 255 -13.39 4.92 -23.97
C ILE A 255 -14.12 3.77 -23.25
N LEU A 256 -13.48 3.19 -22.23
CA LEU A 256 -14.11 2.15 -21.41
C LEU A 256 -15.28 2.69 -20.56
N GLN A 257 -15.18 3.92 -20.09
CA GLN A 257 -16.27 4.58 -19.34
C GLN A 257 -17.50 4.85 -20.21
N GLU A 258 -17.28 5.20 -21.47
CA GLU A 258 -18.35 5.44 -22.43
C GLU A 258 -18.83 4.16 -23.18
N LEU A 259 -18.17 3.04 -22.99
CA LEU A 259 -18.47 1.80 -23.71
C LEU A 259 -19.95 1.36 -23.64
N PRO A 260 -20.68 1.48 -22.49
CA PRO A 260 -22.09 1.13 -22.44
C PRO A 260 -22.98 2.01 -23.31
N SER A 261 -22.59 3.25 -23.55
CA SER A 261 -23.37 4.21 -24.36
C SER A 261 -22.92 4.27 -25.81
N SER A 262 -21.61 4.15 -26.06
CA SER A 262 -21.03 4.19 -27.40
C SER A 262 -21.17 2.88 -28.16
N GLY A 263 -21.14 1.74 -27.45
CA GLY A 263 -21.08 0.41 -28.08
C GLY A 263 -19.81 0.20 -28.91
N ASP A 264 -18.75 1.00 -28.68
CA ASP A 264 -17.50 0.95 -29.45
C ASP A 264 -16.29 0.97 -28.53
N ALA A 265 -15.56 -0.15 -28.49
CA ALA A 265 -14.30 -0.27 -27.76
C ALA A 265 -13.07 0.30 -28.51
N GLN A 266 -13.27 0.87 -29.70
CA GLN A 266 -12.22 1.46 -30.56
C GLN A 266 -11.02 0.51 -30.79
N GLY A 267 -11.29 -0.81 -30.90
CA GLY A 267 -10.28 -1.83 -31.12
C GLY A 267 -9.47 -2.21 -29.88
N ILE A 268 -9.75 -1.64 -28.70
CA ILE A 268 -9.06 -1.99 -27.48
C ILE A 268 -9.54 -3.39 -27.03
N THR A 269 -8.59 -4.32 -26.85
CA THR A 269 -8.88 -5.66 -26.32
C THR A 269 -8.68 -5.71 -24.81
N GLY A 270 -9.30 -6.71 -24.17
CA GLY A 270 -9.07 -6.94 -22.74
C GLY A 270 -7.61 -7.27 -22.41
N SER A 271 -6.89 -7.89 -23.36
CA SER A 271 -5.45 -8.16 -23.23
C SER A 271 -4.62 -6.86 -23.28
N ASP A 272 -4.93 -5.98 -24.21
CA ASP A 272 -4.24 -4.69 -24.34
C ASP A 272 -4.44 -3.84 -23.09
N TRP A 273 -5.67 -3.72 -22.63
CA TRP A 273 -6.00 -3.01 -21.39
C TRP A 273 -5.29 -3.61 -20.18
N PHE A 274 -5.27 -4.94 -20.05
CA PHE A 274 -4.61 -5.61 -18.94
C PHE A 274 -3.09 -5.45 -18.95
N ALA A 275 -2.49 -5.29 -20.13
CA ALA A 275 -1.05 -5.07 -20.32
C ALA A 275 -0.60 -3.66 -19.91
N THR A 276 -1.53 -2.71 -19.68
CA THR A 276 -1.17 -1.38 -19.18
C THR A 276 -0.77 -1.50 -17.70
N ASP A 277 0.53 -1.42 -17.42
CA ASP A 277 1.06 -1.41 -16.05
C ASP A 277 1.51 0.01 -15.71
N THR A 278 0.79 0.64 -14.78
CA THR A 278 0.94 2.07 -14.48
C THR A 278 1.51 2.37 -13.10
N MET A 279 1.61 1.34 -12.21
CA MET A 279 2.14 1.51 -10.84
C MET A 279 2.91 0.28 -10.37
#